data_4740f18c3a822df928cfd33f03b21331
#
_entry.id   4740f18c3a822df928cfd33f03b21331
#
_cell.length_a   1.000
_cell.length_b   1.000
_cell.length_c   1.000
_cell.angle_alpha   90.00
_cell.angle_beta   90.00
_cell.angle_gamma   90.00
#
_symmetry.space_group_name_H-M   'P 1'
#
loop_
_entity.id
_entity.type
_entity.pdbx_description
1 polymer ?
#
loop_
_entity_poly.entity_id
_entity_poly.type
_entity_poly.pdbx_seq_one_letter_code
_entity_poly.pdbx_strand_id
1 'polypeptide(L)'
;MLRALLVAAAIVAMTLFLIPLQWISILLRAPTRRLIPVGYHRALCALLGIRIRVMGQRTRLRPLLLVANHSSWLDVPIITAVAPVVFVAKQEVASWPLLGLLAKLQRSVFVDRARRHKTGEVNAEIAQRLNDGDPVVLFGEGTSSDGNRVLPFRTALIGAARDALAAATPGGGVMIQPLSITYVGLNGLPLGRQHRPLAAWYGDMDFVSHFRDLLRHGVLDVVVSWGEPIPYQAESDRKAVARSLESRVRGLTLAAQRGGRHGPGAGSASQPFLFMAKEAKRGRFVWPGLRRRGGRRTDPPCDAP
;
A
#
# COMPACT_ATOMS: atom_id res chain seq x y z
N MET A 1 -17.85 -13.85 -24.34
CA MET A 1 -18.46 -12.51 -24.30
C MET A 1 -19.47 -12.36 -23.16
N LEU A 2 -20.42 -13.26 -22.98
CA LEU A 2 -21.44 -13.20 -21.92
C LEU A 2 -20.83 -13.08 -20.51
N ARG A 3 -19.81 -13.90 -20.16
CA ARG A 3 -19.11 -13.79 -18.86
C ARG A 3 -18.55 -12.40 -18.61
N ALA A 4 -17.88 -11.78 -19.59
CA ALA A 4 -17.29 -10.45 -19.44
C ALA A 4 -18.36 -9.37 -19.19
N LEU A 5 -19.49 -9.45 -19.89
CA LEU A 5 -20.64 -8.57 -19.68
C LEU A 5 -21.25 -8.74 -18.28
N LEU A 6 -21.43 -9.98 -17.83
CA LEU A 6 -21.96 -10.27 -16.49
C LEU A 6 -21.02 -9.76 -15.40
N VAL A 7 -19.71 -9.97 -15.55
CA VAL A 7 -18.70 -9.46 -14.60
C VAL A 7 -18.71 -7.94 -14.57
N ALA A 8 -18.71 -7.28 -15.74
CA ALA A 8 -18.77 -5.83 -15.83
C ALA A 8 -20.06 -5.28 -15.18
N ALA A 9 -21.23 -5.88 -15.47
CA ALA A 9 -22.49 -5.51 -14.86
C ALA A 9 -22.46 -5.67 -13.31
N ALA A 10 -21.91 -6.78 -12.82
CA ALA A 10 -21.75 -7.02 -11.40
C ALA A 10 -20.84 -5.98 -10.72
N ILE A 11 -19.72 -5.62 -11.37
CA ILE A 11 -18.82 -4.57 -10.87
C ILE A 11 -19.54 -3.23 -10.80
N VAL A 12 -20.26 -2.85 -11.86
CA VAL A 12 -21.03 -1.60 -11.90
C VAL A 12 -22.10 -1.58 -10.81
N ALA A 13 -22.92 -2.63 -10.69
CA ALA A 13 -23.97 -2.71 -9.66
C ALA A 13 -23.39 -2.63 -8.25
N MET A 14 -22.33 -3.38 -7.96
CA MET A 14 -21.62 -3.33 -6.67
C MET A 14 -21.05 -1.94 -6.39
N THR A 15 -20.47 -1.29 -7.38
CA THR A 15 -19.88 0.06 -7.25
C THR A 15 -20.97 1.08 -6.94
N LEU A 16 -22.07 1.10 -7.71
CA LEU A 16 -23.19 2.03 -7.49
C LEU A 16 -23.84 1.83 -6.11
N PHE A 17 -23.95 0.59 -5.65
CA PHE A 17 -24.50 0.28 -4.32
C PHE A 17 -23.56 0.74 -3.19
N LEU A 18 -22.25 0.54 -3.32
CA LEU A 18 -21.32 0.83 -2.23
C LEU A 18 -20.86 2.29 -2.15
N ILE A 19 -20.95 3.07 -3.24
CA ILE A 19 -20.59 4.50 -3.24
C ILE A 19 -21.31 5.28 -2.14
N PRO A 20 -22.67 5.27 -2.04
CA PRO A 20 -23.39 6.02 -1.01
C PRO A 20 -23.06 5.52 0.40
N LEU A 21 -22.91 4.22 0.59
CA LEU A 21 -22.56 3.65 1.89
C LEU A 21 -21.18 4.10 2.34
N GLN A 22 -20.20 4.10 1.43
CA GLN A 22 -18.86 4.56 1.72
C GLN A 22 -18.82 6.07 2.00
N TRP A 23 -19.57 6.85 1.22
CA TRP A 23 -19.67 8.29 1.43
C TRP A 23 -20.24 8.64 2.80
N ILE A 24 -21.36 8.00 3.19
CA ILE A 24 -21.96 8.14 4.52
C ILE A 24 -20.96 7.71 5.61
N SER A 25 -20.27 6.59 5.41
CA SER A 25 -19.28 6.08 6.35
C SER A 25 -18.11 7.04 6.57
N ILE A 26 -17.67 7.75 5.52
CA ILE A 26 -16.66 8.81 5.62
C ILE A 26 -17.20 10.02 6.37
N LEU A 27 -18.41 10.47 6.03
CA LEU A 27 -19.05 11.62 6.65
C LEU A 27 -19.22 11.43 8.18
N LEU A 28 -19.68 10.25 8.58
CA LEU A 28 -19.86 9.87 9.98
C LEU A 28 -18.53 9.46 10.67
N ARG A 29 -17.41 9.50 9.99
CA ARG A 29 -16.11 9.01 10.47
C ARG A 29 -16.16 7.59 11.03
N ALA A 30 -17.11 6.77 10.58
CA ALA A 30 -17.33 5.42 11.06
C ALA A 30 -16.13 4.49 10.74
N PRO A 31 -15.85 3.47 11.57
CA PRO A 31 -14.78 2.49 11.28
C PRO A 31 -14.96 1.77 9.94
N THR A 32 -16.20 1.62 9.49
CA THR A 32 -16.58 1.01 8.21
C THR A 32 -15.97 1.72 7.00
N ARG A 33 -15.61 3.01 7.09
CA ARG A 33 -14.91 3.75 6.04
C ARG A 33 -13.58 3.09 5.59
N ARG A 34 -13.00 2.24 6.46
CA ARG A 34 -11.78 1.46 6.17
C ARG A 34 -12.09 0.05 5.67
N LEU A 35 -13.22 -0.51 6.07
CA LEU A 35 -13.61 -1.89 5.77
C LEU A 35 -14.35 -2.03 4.46
N ILE A 36 -15.20 -1.05 4.11
CA ILE A 36 -15.95 -1.06 2.84
C ILE A 36 -15.00 -1.14 1.63
N PRO A 37 -13.92 -0.33 1.52
CA PRO A 37 -12.97 -0.48 0.42
C PRO A 37 -12.30 -1.86 0.39
N VAL A 38 -11.98 -2.45 1.53
CA VAL A 38 -11.40 -3.81 1.59
C VAL A 38 -12.38 -4.84 1.05
N GLY A 39 -13.64 -4.79 1.47
CA GLY A 39 -14.69 -5.69 0.98
C GLY A 39 -14.94 -5.52 -0.52
N TYR A 40 -15.05 -4.27 -0.98
CA TYR A 40 -15.20 -3.93 -2.39
C TYR A 40 -14.06 -4.49 -3.25
N HIS A 41 -12.81 -4.24 -2.85
CA HIS A 41 -11.65 -4.68 -3.65
C HIS A 41 -11.43 -6.20 -3.59
N ARG A 42 -11.81 -6.86 -2.50
CA ARG A 42 -11.84 -8.34 -2.46
C ARG A 42 -12.83 -8.91 -3.46
N ALA A 43 -14.05 -8.38 -3.47
CA ALA A 43 -15.05 -8.79 -4.44
C ALA A 43 -14.63 -8.46 -5.88
N LEU A 44 -14.06 -7.27 -6.11
CA LEU A 44 -13.51 -6.88 -7.41
C LEU A 44 -12.42 -7.83 -7.88
N CYS A 45 -11.44 -8.16 -7.03
CA CYS A 45 -10.39 -9.12 -7.38
C CYS A 45 -10.96 -10.50 -7.68
N ALA A 46 -11.95 -10.97 -6.91
CA ALA A 46 -12.63 -12.25 -7.16
C ALA A 46 -13.37 -12.26 -8.51
N LEU A 47 -14.13 -11.20 -8.82
CA LEU A 47 -14.85 -11.04 -10.08
C LEU A 47 -13.89 -11.00 -11.29
N LEU A 48 -12.74 -10.35 -11.15
CA LEU A 48 -11.69 -10.29 -12.16
C LEU A 48 -10.87 -11.59 -12.28
N GLY A 49 -11.08 -12.56 -11.37
CA GLY A 49 -10.31 -13.80 -11.37
C GLY A 49 -8.88 -13.62 -10.83
N ILE A 50 -8.65 -12.64 -9.96
CA ILE A 50 -7.33 -12.40 -9.35
C ILE A 50 -7.21 -13.22 -8.07
N ARG A 51 -6.25 -14.16 -8.04
CA ARG A 51 -5.90 -14.97 -6.88
C ARG A 51 -4.70 -14.34 -6.17
N ILE A 52 -4.90 -13.91 -4.94
CA ILE A 52 -3.86 -13.23 -4.15
C ILE A 52 -3.28 -14.21 -3.13
N ARG A 53 -1.96 -14.38 -3.19
CA ARG A 53 -1.18 -15.07 -2.16
C ARG A 53 -0.38 -14.04 -1.37
N VAL A 54 -0.51 -14.07 -0.05
CA VAL A 54 0.19 -13.14 0.85
C VAL A 54 1.39 -13.84 1.45
N MET A 55 2.55 -13.20 1.45
CA MET A 55 3.79 -13.65 2.07
C MET A 55 4.27 -12.62 3.10
N GLY A 56 4.76 -13.09 4.23
CA GLY A 56 5.12 -12.22 5.34
C GLY A 56 3.90 -11.63 6.06
N GLN A 57 4.14 -10.66 6.92
CA GLN A 57 3.10 -10.04 7.74
C GLN A 57 3.21 -8.51 7.71
N ARG A 58 2.07 -7.84 7.62
CA ARG A 58 2.01 -6.40 7.80
C ARG A 58 2.22 -6.06 9.26
N THR A 59 3.15 -5.13 9.53
CA THR A 59 3.34 -4.61 10.89
C THR A 59 2.08 -3.90 11.41
N ARG A 60 1.85 -4.02 12.72
CA ARG A 60 0.78 -3.29 13.43
C ARG A 60 1.26 -1.95 13.98
N LEU A 61 2.56 -1.67 13.91
CA LEU A 61 3.13 -0.40 14.36
C LEU A 61 2.56 0.78 13.58
N ARG A 62 2.37 1.89 14.26
CA ARG A 62 1.83 3.13 13.70
C ARG A 62 2.64 4.32 14.24
N PRO A 63 2.79 5.39 13.45
CA PRO A 63 2.37 5.58 12.05
C PRO A 63 3.08 4.64 11.07
N LEU A 64 2.43 4.24 9.96
CA LEU A 64 2.98 3.28 9.00
C LEU A 64 2.93 3.81 7.57
N LEU A 65 4.11 3.90 6.95
CA LEU A 65 4.29 4.14 5.54
C LEU A 65 4.63 2.80 4.84
N LEU A 66 3.91 2.46 3.80
CA LEU A 66 4.17 1.32 2.94
C LEU A 66 4.82 1.81 1.66
N VAL A 67 5.99 1.28 1.31
CA VAL A 67 6.67 1.65 0.07
C VAL A 67 6.70 0.44 -0.86
N ALA A 68 6.07 0.59 -2.02
CA ALA A 68 5.82 -0.50 -2.94
C ALA A 68 6.41 -0.24 -4.35
N ASN A 69 6.63 -1.34 -5.11
CA ASN A 69 6.75 -1.28 -6.57
C ASN A 69 5.38 -1.00 -7.22
N HIS A 70 5.39 -0.62 -8.49
CA HIS A 70 4.18 -0.30 -9.25
C HIS A 70 4.28 -0.81 -10.68
N SER A 71 3.30 -1.59 -11.10
CA SER A 71 3.26 -2.11 -12.47
C SER A 71 1.88 -2.05 -13.11
N SER A 72 0.82 -1.87 -12.34
CA SER A 72 -0.54 -1.83 -12.87
C SER A 72 -1.49 -1.03 -11.99
N TRP A 73 -2.58 -0.52 -12.56
CA TRP A 73 -3.70 0.00 -11.77
C TRP A 73 -4.29 -1.07 -10.83
N LEU A 74 -4.11 -2.36 -11.17
CA LEU A 74 -4.52 -3.50 -10.34
C LEU A 74 -3.80 -3.56 -9.00
N ASP A 75 -2.64 -2.92 -8.85
CA ASP A 75 -1.90 -2.90 -7.59
C ASP A 75 -2.74 -2.25 -6.47
N VAL A 76 -3.55 -1.25 -6.81
CA VAL A 76 -4.45 -0.56 -5.86
C VAL A 76 -5.50 -1.50 -5.28
N PRO A 77 -6.36 -2.16 -6.08
CA PRO A 77 -7.33 -3.12 -5.57
C PRO A 77 -6.68 -4.32 -4.88
N ILE A 78 -5.54 -4.83 -5.37
CA ILE A 78 -4.84 -5.97 -4.77
C ILE A 78 -4.33 -5.63 -3.37
N ILE A 79 -3.65 -4.50 -3.18
CA ILE A 79 -3.17 -4.08 -1.85
C ILE A 79 -4.34 -3.82 -0.92
N THR A 80 -5.39 -3.15 -1.40
CA THR A 80 -6.57 -2.85 -0.56
C THR A 80 -7.32 -4.12 -0.17
N ALA A 81 -7.38 -5.12 -1.04
CA ALA A 81 -8.01 -6.41 -0.71
C ALA A 81 -7.34 -7.11 0.47
N VAL A 82 -6.03 -6.92 0.68
CA VAL A 82 -5.27 -7.56 1.77
C VAL A 82 -5.13 -6.68 3.00
N ALA A 83 -5.26 -5.36 2.88
CA ALA A 83 -5.11 -4.43 4.00
C ALA A 83 -5.90 -3.13 3.80
N PRO A 84 -6.52 -2.57 4.87
CA PRO A 84 -7.07 -1.22 4.81
C PRO A 84 -5.92 -0.21 4.71
N VAL A 85 -5.83 0.47 3.57
CA VAL A 85 -4.77 1.43 3.25
C VAL A 85 -5.33 2.63 2.49
N VAL A 86 -4.59 3.73 2.49
CA VAL A 86 -4.79 4.89 1.62
C VAL A 86 -3.58 5.05 0.70
N PHE A 87 -3.77 5.66 -0.46
CA PHE A 87 -2.70 5.80 -1.46
C PHE A 87 -2.30 7.26 -1.66
N VAL A 88 -1.03 7.44 -2.04
CA VAL A 88 -0.57 8.70 -2.64
C VAL A 88 -0.64 8.53 -4.15
N ALA A 89 -1.51 9.29 -4.79
CA ALA A 89 -1.80 9.25 -6.22
C ALA A 89 -1.39 10.57 -6.92
N LYS A 90 -1.24 10.54 -8.25
CA LYS A 90 -1.04 11.75 -9.05
C LYS A 90 -2.33 12.58 -9.09
N GLN A 91 -2.20 13.91 -9.12
CA GLN A 91 -3.34 14.83 -9.18
C GLN A 91 -4.25 14.58 -10.39
N GLU A 92 -3.70 14.18 -11.51
CA GLU A 92 -4.46 13.92 -12.75
C GLU A 92 -5.48 12.79 -12.56
N VAL A 93 -5.18 11.81 -11.70
CA VAL A 93 -6.10 10.70 -11.38
C VAL A 93 -7.39 11.23 -10.73
N ALA A 94 -7.32 12.33 -9.97
CA ALA A 94 -8.49 12.92 -9.32
C ALA A 94 -9.55 13.42 -10.33
N SER A 95 -9.15 13.74 -11.57
CA SER A 95 -10.01 14.20 -12.65
C SER A 95 -10.59 13.08 -13.52
N TRP A 96 -10.12 11.84 -13.37
CA TRP A 96 -10.62 10.73 -14.16
C TRP A 96 -12.04 10.37 -13.76
N PRO A 97 -12.95 10.23 -14.74
CA PRO A 97 -14.31 9.81 -14.48
C PRO A 97 -14.32 8.49 -13.69
N LEU A 98 -15.20 8.36 -12.71
CA LEU A 98 -15.36 7.20 -11.83
C LEU A 98 -14.10 6.85 -11.00
N LEU A 99 -12.93 6.63 -11.62
CA LEU A 99 -11.70 6.26 -10.92
C LEU A 99 -11.26 7.36 -9.94
N GLY A 100 -11.36 8.63 -10.31
CA GLY A 100 -11.10 9.75 -9.42
C GLY A 100 -12.05 9.80 -8.24
N LEU A 101 -13.34 9.51 -8.46
CA LEU A 101 -14.33 9.40 -7.39
C LEU A 101 -13.98 8.25 -6.43
N LEU A 102 -13.69 7.07 -6.96
CA LEU A 102 -13.33 5.90 -6.15
C LEU A 102 -12.04 6.14 -5.34
N ALA A 103 -11.03 6.79 -5.94
CA ALA A 103 -9.82 7.17 -5.24
C ALA A 103 -10.07 8.18 -4.11
N LYS A 104 -10.98 9.14 -4.30
CA LYS A 104 -11.42 10.08 -3.24
C LYS A 104 -12.18 9.33 -2.14
N LEU A 105 -13.06 8.41 -2.47
CA LEU A 105 -13.79 7.57 -1.52
C LEU A 105 -12.88 6.61 -0.75
N GLN A 106 -11.72 6.25 -1.33
CA GLN A 106 -10.68 5.52 -0.63
C GLN A 106 -9.78 6.44 0.23
N ARG A 107 -10.06 7.75 0.26
CA ARG A 107 -9.33 8.75 1.02
C ARG A 107 -7.87 8.90 0.55
N SER A 108 -7.61 8.62 -0.72
CA SER A 108 -6.28 8.81 -1.33
C SER A 108 -5.86 10.27 -1.29
N VAL A 109 -4.56 10.51 -1.10
CA VAL A 109 -3.94 11.84 -1.14
C VAL A 109 -3.46 12.11 -2.56
N PHE A 110 -3.79 13.27 -3.11
CA PHE A 110 -3.43 13.62 -4.48
C PHE A 110 -2.27 14.61 -4.50
N VAL A 111 -1.22 14.29 -5.27
CA VAL A 111 0.01 15.06 -5.35
C VAL A 111 0.15 15.69 -6.74
N ASP A 112 0.17 17.02 -6.77
CA ASP A 112 0.57 17.77 -7.96
C ASP A 112 2.10 17.96 -7.94
N ARG A 113 2.80 17.22 -8.79
CA ARG A 113 4.26 17.25 -8.88
C ARG A 113 4.81 18.48 -9.58
N ALA A 114 3.98 19.19 -10.35
CA ALA A 114 4.35 20.40 -11.05
C ALA A 114 4.34 21.63 -10.11
N ARG A 115 3.49 21.61 -9.09
CA ARG A 115 3.28 22.74 -8.17
C ARG A 115 4.00 22.54 -6.83
N ARG A 116 5.29 22.84 -6.80
CA ARG A 116 6.13 22.70 -5.58
C ARG A 116 5.63 23.50 -4.38
N HIS A 117 4.94 24.64 -4.60
CA HIS A 117 4.38 25.45 -3.51
C HIS A 117 3.23 24.75 -2.75
N LYS A 118 2.59 23.74 -3.32
CA LYS A 118 1.56 22.93 -2.64
C LYS A 118 2.10 21.74 -1.85
N THR A 119 3.42 21.58 -1.80
CA THR A 119 4.04 20.45 -1.07
C THR A 119 3.63 20.44 0.41
N GLY A 120 3.49 21.61 1.04
CA GLY A 120 3.07 21.72 2.44
C GLY A 120 1.66 21.19 2.69
N GLU A 121 0.70 21.52 1.81
CA GLU A 121 -0.70 21.04 1.90
C GLU A 121 -0.77 19.52 1.77
N VAL A 122 -0.04 18.96 0.80
CA VAL A 122 0.04 17.52 0.56
C VAL A 122 0.68 16.80 1.75
N ASN A 123 1.76 17.35 2.29
CA ASN A 123 2.43 16.79 3.46
C ASN A 123 1.50 16.81 4.68
N ALA A 124 0.74 17.88 4.89
CA ALA A 124 -0.25 17.97 5.97
C ALA A 124 -1.37 16.91 5.80
N GLU A 125 -1.83 16.66 4.56
CA GLU A 125 -2.85 15.66 4.31
C GLU A 125 -2.31 14.23 4.56
N ILE A 126 -1.10 13.91 4.12
CA ILE A 126 -0.44 12.62 4.42
C ILE A 126 -0.29 12.46 5.94
N ALA A 127 0.19 13.51 6.64
CA ALA A 127 0.32 13.54 8.08
C ALA A 127 -1.02 13.25 8.78
N GLN A 128 -2.10 13.87 8.32
CA GLN A 128 -3.43 13.63 8.85
C GLN A 128 -3.86 12.17 8.70
N ARG A 129 -3.65 11.55 7.52
CA ARG A 129 -3.99 10.13 7.31
C ARG A 129 -3.23 9.22 8.27
N LEU A 130 -1.95 9.49 8.47
CA LEU A 130 -1.09 8.73 9.38
C LEU A 130 -1.53 8.89 10.84
N ASN A 131 -1.88 10.12 11.26
CA ASN A 131 -2.41 10.42 12.60
C ASN A 131 -3.78 9.79 12.83
N ASP A 132 -4.61 9.69 11.80
CA ASP A 132 -5.86 8.93 11.81
C ASP A 132 -5.61 7.41 12.01
N GLY A 133 -4.34 6.94 11.93
CA GLY A 133 -3.94 5.55 12.04
C GLY A 133 -4.09 4.77 10.73
N ASP A 134 -4.27 5.45 9.60
CA ASP A 134 -4.32 4.82 8.29
C ASP A 134 -2.91 4.53 7.77
N PRO A 135 -2.58 3.30 7.34
CA PRO A 135 -1.35 3.04 6.61
C PRO A 135 -1.40 3.73 5.24
N VAL A 136 -0.35 4.48 4.93
CA VAL A 136 -0.23 5.18 3.65
C VAL A 136 0.66 4.40 2.70
N VAL A 137 0.21 4.15 1.49
CA VAL A 137 0.98 3.48 0.43
C VAL A 137 1.57 4.51 -0.52
N LEU A 138 2.87 4.41 -0.70
CA LEU A 138 3.64 5.17 -1.68
C LEU A 138 4.25 4.22 -2.70
N PHE A 139 3.98 4.42 -3.98
CA PHE A 139 4.69 3.73 -5.04
C PHE A 139 6.05 4.40 -5.27
N GLY A 140 7.14 3.74 -4.80
CA GLY A 140 8.48 4.32 -4.77
C GLY A 140 9.04 4.68 -6.14
N GLU A 141 8.63 3.98 -7.19
CA GLU A 141 9.03 4.19 -8.58
C GLU A 141 8.46 5.50 -9.16
N GLY A 142 7.33 5.96 -8.62
CA GLY A 142 6.67 7.17 -9.11
C GLY A 142 6.03 7.05 -10.49
N THR A 143 6.08 5.90 -11.11
CA THR A 143 5.42 5.52 -12.37
C THR A 143 5.20 4.02 -12.37
N SER A 144 4.33 3.51 -13.25
CA SER A 144 4.17 2.08 -13.47
C SER A 144 5.22 1.54 -14.44
N SER A 145 5.60 0.27 -14.25
CA SER A 145 6.56 -0.47 -15.06
C SER A 145 5.89 -1.63 -15.80
N ASP A 146 6.62 -2.28 -16.69
CA ASP A 146 6.17 -3.49 -17.41
C ASP A 146 6.08 -4.76 -16.53
N GLY A 147 6.34 -4.65 -15.23
CA GLY A 147 6.32 -5.76 -14.28
C GLY A 147 7.53 -6.70 -14.35
N ASN A 148 8.47 -6.49 -15.28
CA ASN A 148 9.65 -7.32 -15.43
C ASN A 148 10.78 -6.97 -14.45
N ARG A 149 10.81 -5.71 -13.99
CA ARG A 149 11.81 -5.20 -13.06
C ARG A 149 11.20 -4.13 -12.16
N VAL A 150 11.76 -3.97 -10.97
CA VAL A 150 11.50 -2.83 -10.10
C VAL A 150 12.35 -1.67 -10.59
N LEU A 151 11.72 -0.54 -10.90
CA LEU A 151 12.41 0.69 -11.31
C LEU A 151 13.09 1.36 -10.10
N PRO A 152 14.07 2.25 -10.33
CA PRO A 152 14.70 3.00 -9.25
C PRO A 152 13.69 3.83 -8.46
N PHE A 153 13.79 3.78 -7.12
CA PHE A 153 12.93 4.54 -6.25
C PHE A 153 13.32 6.03 -6.24
N ARG A 154 12.32 6.88 -6.38
CA ARG A 154 12.51 8.33 -6.40
C ARG A 154 12.71 8.86 -4.98
N THR A 155 13.93 9.27 -4.67
CA THR A 155 14.31 9.80 -3.36
C THR A 155 13.49 11.01 -2.93
N ALA A 156 13.02 11.82 -3.89
CA ALA A 156 12.16 12.97 -3.61
C ALA A 156 10.80 12.56 -3.02
N LEU A 157 10.21 11.44 -3.49
CA LEU A 157 8.94 10.93 -2.96
C LEU A 157 9.08 10.44 -1.52
N ILE A 158 10.19 9.74 -1.23
CA ILE A 158 10.48 9.23 0.11
C ILE A 158 10.82 10.39 1.05
N GLY A 159 11.50 11.44 0.55
CA GLY A 159 11.75 12.66 1.29
C GLY A 159 10.48 13.43 1.63
N ALA A 160 9.58 13.63 0.67
CA ALA A 160 8.28 14.29 0.92
C ALA A 160 7.44 13.53 1.95
N ALA A 161 7.44 12.19 1.87
CA ALA A 161 6.79 11.37 2.88
C ALA A 161 7.43 11.54 4.26
N ARG A 162 8.78 11.65 4.36
CA ARG A 162 9.47 11.94 5.62
C ARG A 162 9.00 13.28 6.21
N ASP A 163 8.98 14.32 5.41
CA ASP A 163 8.63 15.67 5.87
C ASP A 163 7.18 15.72 6.37
N ALA A 164 6.27 15.00 5.69
CA ALA A 164 4.90 14.79 6.16
C ALA A 164 4.85 14.04 7.50
N LEU A 165 5.72 13.05 7.67
CA LEU A 165 5.81 12.23 8.87
C LEU A 165 6.39 13.00 10.06
N ALA A 166 7.41 13.81 9.84
CA ALA A 166 8.00 14.67 10.86
C ALA A 166 6.98 15.69 11.41
N ALA A 167 6.12 16.22 10.52
CA ALA A 167 5.02 17.10 10.90
C ALA A 167 3.91 16.36 11.68
N ALA A 168 3.68 15.08 11.39
CA ALA A 168 2.66 14.27 12.05
C ALA A 168 3.05 13.84 13.47
N THR A 169 4.35 13.64 13.73
CA THR A 169 4.84 13.07 15.00
C THR A 169 6.10 13.79 15.44
N PRO A 170 5.99 15.00 16.01
CA PRO A 170 7.15 15.73 16.51
C PRO A 170 7.95 14.87 17.51
N GLY A 171 9.24 14.60 17.21
CA GLY A 171 10.11 13.75 18.05
C GLY A 171 9.83 12.24 17.98
N GLY A 172 8.89 11.78 17.13
CA GLY A 172 8.58 10.37 16.93
C GLY A 172 9.08 9.84 15.59
N GLY A 173 9.57 8.60 15.57
CA GLY A 173 9.90 7.89 14.35
C GLY A 173 8.65 7.29 13.69
N VAL A 174 8.73 7.07 12.39
CA VAL A 174 7.72 6.39 11.62
C VAL A 174 8.24 5.03 11.19
N MET A 175 7.35 4.06 11.10
CA MET A 175 7.71 2.76 10.53
C MET A 175 7.49 2.80 9.02
N ILE A 176 8.53 2.42 8.27
CA ILE A 176 8.39 2.15 6.83
C ILE A 176 8.46 0.65 6.63
N GLN A 177 7.50 0.10 5.89
CA GLN A 177 7.52 -1.31 5.54
C GLN A 177 7.59 -1.48 4.01
N PRO A 178 8.60 -2.20 3.48
CA PRO A 178 8.67 -2.55 2.07
C PRO A 178 7.53 -3.50 1.71
N LEU A 179 6.93 -3.28 0.55
CA LEU A 179 5.83 -4.08 0.02
C LEU A 179 6.12 -4.43 -1.44
N SER A 180 5.96 -5.69 -1.83
CA SER A 180 6.07 -6.09 -3.23
C SER A 180 4.77 -6.66 -3.74
N ILE A 181 4.35 -6.22 -4.93
CA ILE A 181 3.25 -6.81 -5.70
C ILE A 181 3.87 -7.46 -6.94
N THR A 182 3.67 -8.76 -7.10
CA THR A 182 4.32 -9.52 -8.17
C THR A 182 3.30 -10.41 -8.87
N TYR A 183 3.10 -10.18 -10.16
CA TYR A 183 2.27 -11.03 -11.02
C TYR A 183 3.09 -12.26 -11.41
N VAL A 184 2.67 -13.45 -10.98
CA VAL A 184 3.48 -14.68 -11.06
C VAL A 184 2.88 -15.76 -11.95
N GLY A 185 1.57 -15.72 -12.20
CA GLY A 185 0.90 -16.75 -13.00
C GLY A 185 -0.31 -16.25 -13.75
N LEU A 186 -0.64 -16.93 -14.83
CA LEU A 186 -1.86 -16.76 -15.64
C LEU A 186 -2.46 -18.13 -15.91
N ASN A 187 -3.73 -18.33 -15.54
CA ASN A 187 -4.45 -19.60 -15.68
C ASN A 187 -3.73 -20.81 -15.04
N GLY A 188 -3.02 -20.58 -13.92
CA GLY A 188 -2.27 -21.61 -13.22
C GLY A 188 -0.88 -21.91 -13.81
N LEU A 189 -0.50 -21.27 -14.91
CA LEU A 189 0.83 -21.38 -15.50
C LEU A 189 1.72 -20.21 -15.08
N PRO A 190 3.03 -20.41 -14.88
CA PRO A 190 3.96 -19.34 -14.53
C PRO A 190 3.99 -18.25 -15.60
N LEU A 191 3.88 -17.00 -15.15
CA LEU A 191 3.92 -15.84 -16.02
C LEU A 191 5.37 -15.51 -16.40
N GLY A 192 5.80 -15.89 -17.61
CA GLY A 192 7.11 -15.57 -18.16
C GLY A 192 7.31 -14.08 -18.42
N ARG A 193 8.58 -13.64 -18.63
CA ARG A 193 8.92 -12.23 -18.88
C ARG A 193 8.11 -11.61 -20.01
N GLN A 194 7.88 -12.33 -21.08
CA GLN A 194 7.14 -11.89 -22.26
C GLN A 194 5.64 -11.69 -22.01
N HIS A 195 5.07 -12.34 -20.98
CA HIS A 195 3.64 -12.28 -20.68
C HIS A 195 3.31 -11.37 -19.48
N ARG A 196 4.30 -10.91 -18.69
CA ARG A 196 4.04 -9.98 -17.57
C ARG A 196 3.41 -8.67 -18.01
N PRO A 197 3.76 -8.09 -19.18
CA PRO A 197 3.07 -6.91 -19.68
C PRO A 197 1.55 -7.06 -19.86
N LEU A 198 1.01 -8.29 -19.92
CA LEU A 198 -0.44 -8.52 -19.97
C LEU A 198 -1.16 -8.11 -18.67
N ALA A 199 -0.49 -8.20 -17.53
CA ALA A 199 -1.03 -7.77 -16.24
C ALA A 199 -0.61 -6.32 -15.92
N ALA A 200 0.46 -5.83 -16.53
CA ALA A 200 0.98 -4.48 -16.32
C ALA A 200 0.16 -3.44 -17.10
N TRP A 201 0.09 -2.24 -16.52
CA TRP A 201 -0.51 -1.08 -17.18
C TRP A 201 0.43 0.11 -17.03
N TYR A 202 1.10 0.48 -18.09
CA TYR A 202 2.19 1.45 -18.10
C TYR A 202 2.25 2.24 -19.40
N GLY A 203 3.00 3.35 -19.40
CA GLY A 203 3.10 4.23 -20.56
C GLY A 203 1.74 4.82 -20.94
N ASP A 204 1.44 4.80 -22.23
CA ASP A 204 0.21 5.37 -22.83
C ASP A 204 -0.88 4.32 -23.06
N MET A 205 -0.86 3.21 -22.31
CA MET A 205 -1.88 2.15 -22.46
C MET A 205 -3.27 2.67 -22.11
N ASP A 206 -4.24 2.42 -22.99
CA ASP A 206 -5.64 2.75 -22.75
C ASP A 206 -6.25 1.84 -21.68
N PHE A 207 -6.92 2.46 -20.69
CA PHE A 207 -7.51 1.75 -19.56
C PHE A 207 -8.62 0.79 -20.00
N VAL A 208 -9.51 1.22 -20.91
CA VAL A 208 -10.69 0.44 -21.32
C VAL A 208 -10.25 -0.81 -22.07
N SER A 209 -9.28 -0.66 -22.97
CA SER A 209 -8.70 -1.79 -23.73
C SER A 209 -8.03 -2.78 -22.81
N HIS A 210 -7.19 -2.31 -21.86
CA HIS A 210 -6.54 -3.19 -20.88
C HIS A 210 -7.56 -3.91 -19.97
N PHE A 211 -8.58 -3.19 -19.48
CA PHE A 211 -9.63 -3.79 -18.66
C PHE A 211 -10.41 -4.89 -19.43
N ARG A 212 -10.77 -4.60 -20.69
CA ARG A 212 -11.44 -5.59 -21.56
C ARG A 212 -10.58 -6.82 -21.77
N ASP A 213 -9.29 -6.64 -22.01
CA ASP A 213 -8.36 -7.74 -22.24
C ASP A 213 -8.16 -8.57 -20.97
N LEU A 214 -8.08 -7.93 -19.81
CA LEU A 214 -8.05 -8.60 -18.51
C LEU A 214 -9.26 -9.53 -18.31
N LEU A 215 -10.47 -9.08 -18.67
CA LEU A 215 -11.68 -9.90 -18.59
C LEU A 215 -11.65 -11.14 -19.50
N ARG A 216 -10.80 -11.14 -20.55
CA ARG A 216 -10.64 -12.23 -21.51
C ARG A 216 -9.52 -13.21 -21.14
N HIS A 217 -8.47 -12.73 -20.46
CA HIS A 217 -7.27 -13.52 -20.22
C HIS A 217 -7.40 -14.60 -19.13
N GLY A 218 -8.43 -14.56 -18.29
CA GLY A 218 -8.71 -15.59 -17.29
C GLY A 218 -8.18 -15.24 -15.89
N VAL A 219 -7.62 -16.26 -15.20
CA VAL A 219 -7.22 -16.13 -13.79
C VAL A 219 -5.78 -15.66 -13.66
N LEU A 220 -5.58 -14.59 -12.90
CA LEU A 220 -4.26 -13.99 -12.66
C LEU A 220 -3.78 -14.32 -11.24
N ASP A 221 -2.58 -14.90 -11.11
CA ASP A 221 -1.96 -15.21 -9.82
C ASP A 221 -1.01 -14.09 -9.42
N VAL A 222 -1.22 -13.57 -8.22
CA VAL A 222 -0.45 -12.43 -7.68
C VAL A 222 0.09 -12.76 -6.29
N VAL A 223 1.33 -12.39 -6.04
CA VAL A 223 1.96 -12.48 -4.72
C VAL A 223 2.12 -11.08 -4.15
N VAL A 224 1.58 -10.86 -2.96
CA VAL A 224 1.79 -9.67 -2.13
C VAL A 224 2.76 -10.05 -1.02
N SER A 225 3.96 -9.47 -1.04
CA SER A 225 5.02 -9.79 -0.08
C SER A 225 5.29 -8.61 0.84
N TRP A 226 5.13 -8.82 2.15
CA TRP A 226 5.46 -7.86 3.20
C TRP A 226 6.92 -8.06 3.62
N GLY A 227 7.73 -7.02 3.50
CA GLY A 227 9.10 -7.02 4.00
C GLY A 227 9.19 -6.63 5.48
N GLU A 228 10.39 -6.74 6.05
CA GLU A 228 10.64 -6.31 7.42
C GLU A 228 10.51 -4.80 7.55
N PRO A 229 9.74 -4.31 8.55
CA PRO A 229 9.61 -2.88 8.80
C PRO A 229 10.93 -2.29 9.30
N ILE A 230 11.23 -1.07 8.88
CA ILE A 230 12.40 -0.30 9.31
C ILE A 230 11.94 1.00 9.97
N PRO A 231 12.58 1.44 11.06
CA PRO A 231 12.32 2.75 11.63
C PRO A 231 12.86 3.84 10.69
N TYR A 232 12.13 4.95 10.59
CA TYR A 232 12.53 6.12 9.82
C TYR A 232 12.42 7.37 10.70
N GLN A 233 13.55 8.00 10.92
CA GLN A 233 13.69 9.17 11.76
C GLN A 233 14.04 10.40 10.91
N ALA A 234 13.90 11.59 11.46
CA ALA A 234 14.19 12.85 10.77
C ALA A 234 15.65 12.94 10.30
N GLU A 235 16.56 12.35 11.07
CA GLU A 235 18.01 12.33 10.82
C GLU A 235 18.43 11.30 9.77
N SER A 236 17.53 10.41 9.38
CA SER A 236 17.85 9.33 8.43
C SER A 236 18.20 9.90 7.05
N ASP A 237 19.30 9.43 6.46
CA ASP A 237 19.64 9.78 5.06
C ASP A 237 18.59 9.21 4.09
N ARG A 238 17.81 10.12 3.49
CA ARG A 238 16.76 9.77 2.53
C ARG A 238 17.25 8.96 1.33
N LYS A 239 18.51 9.18 0.89
CA LYS A 239 19.07 8.45 -0.26
C LYS A 239 19.44 7.02 0.15
N ALA A 240 20.01 6.85 1.34
CA ALA A 240 20.33 5.51 1.86
C ALA A 240 19.04 4.71 2.13
N VAL A 241 18.02 5.32 2.74
CA VAL A 241 16.72 4.70 2.97
C VAL A 241 16.04 4.30 1.65
N ALA A 242 16.03 5.19 0.63
CA ALA A 242 15.46 4.89 -0.67
C ALA A 242 16.14 3.68 -1.34
N ARG A 243 17.47 3.63 -1.34
CA ARG A 243 18.23 2.50 -1.89
C ARG A 243 17.96 1.20 -1.13
N SER A 244 17.90 1.27 0.20
CA SER A 244 17.59 0.10 1.04
C SER A 244 16.19 -0.44 0.75
N LEU A 245 15.18 0.43 0.67
CA LEU A 245 13.81 0.06 0.35
C LEU A 245 13.70 -0.55 -1.06
N GLU A 246 14.33 0.07 -2.06
CA GLU A 246 14.37 -0.44 -3.42
C GLU A 246 14.99 -1.85 -3.47
N SER A 247 16.14 -2.04 -2.82
CA SER A 247 16.83 -3.34 -2.77
C SER A 247 15.94 -4.41 -2.12
N ARG A 248 15.28 -4.10 -1.00
CA ARG A 248 14.36 -5.01 -0.30
C ARG A 248 13.15 -5.35 -1.16
N VAL A 249 12.49 -4.37 -1.77
CA VAL A 249 11.33 -4.61 -2.65
C VAL A 249 11.75 -5.43 -3.87
N ARG A 250 12.91 -5.14 -4.46
CA ARG A 250 13.47 -5.93 -5.56
C ARG A 250 13.74 -7.38 -5.15
N GLY A 251 14.31 -7.60 -3.96
CA GLY A 251 14.53 -8.93 -3.39
C GLY A 251 13.23 -9.72 -3.21
N LEU A 252 12.20 -9.09 -2.65
CA LEU A 252 10.86 -9.69 -2.48
C LEU A 252 10.23 -10.05 -3.84
N THR A 253 10.32 -9.14 -4.83
CA THR A 253 9.82 -9.37 -6.19
C THR A 253 10.51 -10.57 -6.85
N LEU A 254 11.84 -10.64 -6.77
CA LEU A 254 12.61 -11.74 -7.34
C LEU A 254 12.30 -13.06 -6.65
N ALA A 255 12.16 -13.07 -5.33
CA ALA A 255 11.78 -14.27 -4.56
C ALA A 255 10.40 -14.79 -4.99
N ALA A 256 9.41 -13.90 -5.12
CA ALA A 256 8.07 -14.25 -5.59
C ALA A 256 8.08 -14.81 -7.03
N GLN A 257 8.87 -14.21 -7.93
CA GLN A 257 9.02 -14.67 -9.31
C GLN A 257 9.66 -16.06 -9.41
N ARG A 258 10.62 -16.37 -8.53
CA ARG A 258 11.28 -17.69 -8.47
C ARG A 258 10.35 -18.74 -7.86
N GLY A 259 9.67 -18.41 -6.76
CA GLY A 259 8.70 -19.29 -6.11
C GLY A 259 7.46 -19.60 -6.97
N GLY A 260 7.08 -18.71 -7.87
CA GLY A 260 6.00 -18.94 -8.84
C GLY A 260 6.35 -19.94 -9.95
N ARG A 261 7.65 -20.27 -10.12
CA ARG A 261 8.11 -21.29 -11.09
C ARG A 261 8.01 -22.73 -10.57
N HIS A 262 7.85 -22.89 -9.25
CA HIS A 262 7.64 -24.18 -8.61
C HIS A 262 6.16 -24.22 -8.23
N GLY A 263 5.39 -25.10 -8.87
CA GLY A 263 3.97 -25.30 -8.60
C GLY A 263 3.69 -25.54 -7.10
N PRO A 264 2.44 -25.64 -6.63
CA PRO A 264 2.06 -25.77 -5.22
C PRO A 264 2.50 -27.13 -4.64
N GLY A 265 3.81 -27.35 -4.50
CA GLY A 265 4.35 -28.65 -4.11
C GLY A 265 5.73 -28.68 -3.49
N ALA A 266 6.44 -27.57 -3.36
CA ALA A 266 7.79 -27.60 -2.78
C ALA A 266 7.93 -26.61 -1.60
N GLY A 267 7.73 -27.15 -0.43
CA GLY A 267 8.36 -26.80 0.85
C GLY A 267 8.43 -25.33 1.26
N SER A 268 7.38 -24.81 1.83
CA SER A 268 7.35 -23.83 2.93
C SER A 268 5.89 -23.65 3.33
N ALA A 269 5.57 -23.71 4.60
CA ALA A 269 4.21 -23.66 5.14
C ALA A 269 3.45 -22.43 4.61
N SER A 270 2.74 -22.61 3.52
CA SER A 270 1.75 -21.70 2.99
C SER A 270 0.49 -21.86 3.83
N GLN A 271 0.17 -20.85 4.63
CA GLN A 271 -1.14 -20.82 5.27
C GLN A 271 -2.23 -20.77 4.19
N PRO A 272 -3.22 -21.66 4.25
CA PRO A 272 -4.35 -21.63 3.34
C PRO A 272 -5.16 -20.36 3.59
N PHE A 273 -5.91 -19.94 2.58
CA PHE A 273 -6.89 -18.85 2.61
C PHE A 273 -7.68 -18.89 3.94
N LEU A 274 -7.32 -18.05 4.88
CA LEU A 274 -8.00 -17.98 6.15
C LEU A 274 -8.98 -16.81 6.13
N PHE A 275 -10.26 -17.15 6.02
CA PHE A 275 -11.35 -16.31 6.49
C PHE A 275 -11.14 -16.10 8.00
N MET A 276 -10.63 -14.94 8.41
CA MET A 276 -10.60 -14.59 9.83
C MET A 276 -11.45 -13.37 10.11
N ALA A 277 -12.60 -13.68 10.68
CA ALA A 277 -13.27 -12.80 11.62
C ALA A 277 -12.60 -12.97 13.01
N LYS A 278 -12.49 -11.83 13.75
CA LYS A 278 -12.11 -11.66 15.17
C LYS A 278 -10.62 -11.75 15.51
N GLU A 279 -9.99 -10.63 15.87
CA GLU A 279 -9.94 -10.14 17.26
C GLU A 279 -9.29 -8.74 17.32
N ALA A 280 -10.04 -7.78 17.83
CA ALA A 280 -9.53 -6.51 18.28
C ALA A 280 -9.09 -6.65 19.74
N LYS A 281 -7.79 -6.62 20.03
CA LYS A 281 -7.27 -6.27 21.35
C LYS A 281 -6.33 -5.10 21.25
N ARG A 282 -6.72 -4.00 21.91
CA ARG A 282 -5.94 -2.78 22.08
C ARG A 282 -4.67 -3.11 22.90
N GLY A 283 -3.51 -2.98 22.30
CA GLY A 283 -2.23 -2.97 23.01
C GLY A 283 -1.55 -1.63 22.77
N ARG A 284 -1.44 -0.77 23.77
CA ARG A 284 -0.53 0.39 23.73
C ARG A 284 0.90 -0.14 23.83
N PHE A 285 1.70 0.13 22.82
CA PHE A 285 3.13 -0.18 22.86
C PHE A 285 3.86 1.03 23.46
N VAL A 286 4.59 0.78 24.54
CA VAL A 286 5.49 1.77 25.19
C VAL A 286 6.89 1.51 24.64
N TRP A 287 7.53 2.54 24.10
CA TRP A 287 8.90 2.48 23.59
C TRP A 287 9.90 2.15 24.73
N PRO A 288 10.79 1.14 24.59
CA PRO A 288 11.91 0.98 25.48
C PRO A 288 13.03 1.93 25.05
N GLY A 289 13.13 3.10 25.70
CA GLY A 289 14.22 4.03 25.36
C GLY A 289 14.23 5.37 26.06
N LEU A 290 13.22 5.73 26.82
CA LEU A 290 13.24 6.96 27.64
C LEU A 290 13.48 6.60 29.13
N ARG A 291 14.70 6.18 29.44
CA ARG A 291 15.21 6.32 30.81
C ARG A 291 15.47 7.81 31.04
N ARG A 292 14.56 8.47 31.73
CA ARG A 292 14.87 9.76 32.38
C ARG A 292 16.06 9.50 33.29
N ARG A 293 17.21 10.09 32.99
CA ARG A 293 18.28 10.28 33.96
C ARG A 293 17.71 11.21 35.06
N GLY A 294 17.34 10.63 36.18
CA GLY A 294 17.05 11.34 37.40
C GLY A 294 18.34 11.98 37.87
N GLY A 295 18.45 13.30 37.72
CA GLY A 295 19.47 14.07 38.39
C GLY A 295 19.22 13.98 39.89
N ARG A 296 20.15 13.38 40.63
CA ARG A 296 20.24 13.56 42.08
C ARG A 296 20.57 15.02 42.33
N ARG A 297 19.64 15.73 42.92
CA ARG A 297 19.97 16.95 43.68
C ARG A 297 20.69 16.48 44.93
N THR A 298 21.95 16.80 45.06
CA THR A 298 22.69 16.80 46.31
C THR A 298 22.41 18.14 46.96
N ASP A 299 21.63 18.16 48.04
CA ASP A 299 21.53 19.29 48.94
C ASP A 299 22.85 19.40 49.74
N PRO A 300 23.40 20.61 49.96
CA PRO A 300 24.55 20.79 50.80
C PRO A 300 24.16 20.75 52.30
N PRO A 301 25.06 20.33 53.20
CA PRO A 301 24.77 20.27 54.64
C PRO A 301 24.70 21.65 55.24
N CYS A 302 23.71 21.88 56.11
CA CYS A 302 23.66 22.94 57.06
C CYS A 302 24.65 22.67 58.20
N ASP A 303 25.67 23.47 58.33
CA ASP A 303 26.41 23.63 59.59
C ASP A 303 26.08 24.99 60.21
N ALA A 304 25.57 24.96 61.44
CA ALA A 304 25.57 26.00 62.39
C ALA A 304 26.63 25.67 63.45
N PRO A 305 27.19 26.63 64.17
CA PRO A 305 26.53 27.36 65.24
C PRO A 305 26.28 28.79 64.97
#